data_d9ffbb22ac89d4716863bc2631d0b629
#
_entry.id   d9ffbb22ac89d4716863bc2631d0b629
#
_cell.length_a   1.000
_cell.length_b   1.000
_cell.length_c   1.000
_cell.angle_alpha   90.00
_cell.angle_beta   90.00
_cell.angle_gamma   90.00
#
_symmetry.space_group_name_H-M   'P 1'
#
loop_
_entity.id
_entity.type
_entity.pdbx_description
1 polymer ?
#
loop_
_entity_poly.entity_id
_entity_poly.type
_entity_poly.pdbx_seq_one_letter_code
_entity_poly.pdbx_strand_id
1 'polypeptide(L)'
;GDCVKIVEGAVPETTALLELPWDHILYTGGGTVGRIVMAAAAKHLTPVTLELGGKSPCVVMPDADLLTTARRIAWGKFTNAGQTCIAPDYVLVDAETKKKLIPLLQQAVTEMFGEDPEESDSFGRIVSDRHFERLAKLMDSGEAVIGGQINAESKYIAPTVLTGVSVDSLIMQDEIFGPILPVLIVDDLEAAIRFIRASDKPLAAYIFTKDTNAEARFLKKVSCGNTCVNDTMMFMMVDELPFGGVGPSGMGNYSGEHGFSTFSHMKAVMKRGWWPDVALRYAPFTEGKFKMLRKLR
;
A
#
# COMPACT_ATOMS: atom_id res chain seq x y z
N GLY A 1 -8.46 31.72 -9.15
CA GLY A 1 -8.45 31.36 -7.80
C GLY A 1 -9.68 30.72 -7.20
N ASP A 2 -10.84 30.59 -7.89
CA ASP A 2 -12.08 30.17 -7.20
C ASP A 2 -12.30 28.64 -7.17
N CYS A 3 -11.43 27.86 -7.83
CA CYS A 3 -11.58 26.41 -7.94
C CYS A 3 -10.80 25.62 -6.87
N VAL A 4 -9.85 26.23 -6.19
CA VAL A 4 -9.01 25.58 -5.18
C VAL A 4 -8.95 26.45 -3.93
N LYS A 5 -9.20 25.84 -2.78
CA LYS A 5 -9.03 26.47 -1.46
C LYS A 5 -8.15 25.60 -0.59
N ILE A 6 -7.24 26.23 0.14
CA ILE A 6 -6.38 25.58 1.13
C ILE A 6 -6.94 25.95 2.51
N VAL A 7 -7.12 24.94 3.35
CA VAL A 7 -7.46 25.12 4.77
C VAL A 7 -6.32 24.54 5.58
N GLU A 8 -5.61 25.40 6.31
CA GLU A 8 -4.57 24.98 7.25
C GLU A 8 -5.21 24.71 8.61
N GLY A 9 -4.79 23.65 9.28
CA GLY A 9 -5.31 23.29 10.58
C GLY A 9 -4.89 21.89 11.02
N ALA A 10 -5.46 21.47 12.14
CA ALA A 10 -5.25 20.17 12.74
C ALA A 10 -6.59 19.42 12.89
N VAL A 11 -6.78 18.70 13.99
CA VAL A 11 -8.00 17.90 14.24
C VAL A 11 -9.27 18.72 14.25
N PRO A 12 -9.34 19.92 14.89
CA PRO A 12 -10.58 20.71 14.93
C PRO A 12 -11.06 21.13 13.55
N GLU A 13 -10.16 21.68 12.71
CA GLU A 13 -10.46 22.17 11.37
C GLU A 13 -10.84 21.03 10.43
N THR A 14 -10.11 19.91 10.50
CA THR A 14 -10.44 18.71 9.72
C THR A 14 -11.80 18.14 10.11
N THR A 15 -12.12 18.12 11.41
CA THR A 15 -13.43 17.67 11.89
C THR A 15 -14.55 18.57 11.36
N ALA A 16 -14.35 19.89 11.37
CA ALA A 16 -15.33 20.82 10.83
C ALA A 16 -15.54 20.64 9.32
N LEU A 17 -14.46 20.38 8.55
CA LEU A 17 -14.55 20.07 7.12
C LEU A 17 -15.36 18.79 6.86
N LEU A 18 -15.21 17.77 7.69
CA LEU A 18 -15.92 16.50 7.55
C LEU A 18 -17.43 16.59 7.82
N GLU A 19 -17.92 17.67 8.44
CA GLU A 19 -19.36 17.93 8.61
C GLU A 19 -20.01 18.56 7.36
N LEU A 20 -19.24 18.94 6.34
CA LEU A 20 -19.77 19.56 5.12
C LEU A 20 -20.20 18.48 4.10
N PRO A 21 -21.23 18.78 3.28
CA PRO A 21 -21.74 17.86 2.25
C PRO A 21 -20.86 17.90 0.98
N TRP A 22 -19.75 17.20 1.01
CA TRP A 22 -18.82 17.10 -0.13
C TRP A 22 -19.36 16.17 -1.22
N ASP A 23 -18.98 16.41 -2.47
CA ASP A 23 -19.25 15.50 -3.59
C ASP A 23 -18.34 14.28 -3.58
N HIS A 24 -17.12 14.40 -3.03
CA HIS A 24 -16.16 13.32 -2.85
C HIS A 24 -15.12 13.68 -1.78
N ILE A 25 -14.63 12.71 -1.03
CA ILE A 25 -13.52 12.88 -0.08
C ILE A 25 -12.41 11.91 -0.43
N LEU A 26 -11.19 12.43 -0.71
CA LEU A 26 -9.96 11.66 -0.74
C LEU A 26 -9.22 11.86 0.58
N TYR A 27 -8.86 10.76 1.22
CA TYR A 27 -8.06 10.77 2.44
C TYR A 27 -6.86 9.84 2.31
N THR A 28 -5.67 10.34 2.65
CA THR A 28 -4.44 9.54 2.78
C THR A 28 -3.95 9.61 4.22
N GLY A 29 -3.73 8.45 4.87
CA GLY A 29 -3.24 8.38 6.24
C GLY A 29 -3.53 7.06 6.94
N GLY A 30 -3.53 7.06 8.26
CA GLY A 30 -3.74 5.84 9.06
C GLY A 30 -5.19 5.34 9.05
N GLY A 31 -5.36 4.02 9.14
CA GLY A 31 -6.68 3.36 9.07
C GLY A 31 -7.67 3.79 10.16
N THR A 32 -7.20 4.22 11.32
CA THR A 32 -8.08 4.74 12.39
C THR A 32 -8.79 6.01 11.94
N VAL A 33 -8.07 6.96 11.38
CA VAL A 33 -8.64 8.22 10.87
C VAL A 33 -9.45 7.96 9.59
N GLY A 34 -9.01 7.04 8.72
CA GLY A 34 -9.78 6.64 7.55
C GLY A 34 -11.20 6.17 7.89
N ARG A 35 -11.36 5.40 8.98
CA ARG A 35 -12.69 4.99 9.48
C ARG A 35 -13.53 6.18 9.96
N ILE A 36 -12.91 7.17 10.59
CA ILE A 36 -13.59 8.41 11.01
C ILE A 36 -14.09 9.18 9.78
N VAL A 37 -13.24 9.35 8.78
CA VAL A 37 -13.58 10.00 7.50
C VAL A 37 -14.75 9.29 6.81
N MET A 38 -14.69 7.97 6.71
CA MET A 38 -15.76 7.17 6.12
C MET A 38 -17.09 7.30 6.87
N ALA A 39 -17.04 7.28 8.21
CA ALA A 39 -18.23 7.44 9.04
C ALA A 39 -18.85 8.85 8.90
N ALA A 40 -18.04 9.89 8.80
CA ALA A 40 -18.50 11.26 8.55
C ALA A 40 -19.13 11.39 7.16
N ALA A 41 -18.48 10.88 6.12
CA ALA A 41 -18.96 10.89 4.74
C ALA A 41 -20.33 10.19 4.59
N ALA A 42 -20.55 9.11 5.36
CA ALA A 42 -21.81 8.37 5.33
C ALA A 42 -23.04 9.22 5.69
N LYS A 43 -22.90 10.27 6.52
CA LYS A 43 -23.99 11.19 6.88
C LYS A 43 -24.59 11.90 5.64
N HIS A 44 -23.77 12.16 4.63
CA HIS A 44 -24.13 12.90 3.41
C HIS A 44 -24.16 11.99 2.17
N LEU A 45 -23.94 10.68 2.32
CA LEU A 45 -23.76 9.71 1.21
C LEU A 45 -22.60 10.12 0.28
N THR A 46 -21.61 10.81 0.82
CA THR A 46 -20.43 11.24 0.08
C THR A 46 -19.54 10.04 -0.25
N PRO A 47 -19.19 9.76 -1.51
CA PRO A 47 -18.22 8.75 -1.86
C PRO A 47 -16.83 9.10 -1.32
N VAL A 48 -16.08 8.07 -0.95
CA VAL A 48 -14.73 8.24 -0.41
C VAL A 48 -13.69 7.43 -1.19
N THR A 49 -12.51 7.99 -1.33
CA THR A 49 -11.29 7.27 -1.71
C THR A 49 -10.36 7.31 -0.52
N LEU A 50 -9.99 6.14 0.00
CA LEU A 50 -9.16 6.00 1.19
C LEU A 50 -7.84 5.34 0.82
N GLU A 51 -6.75 6.07 1.02
CA GLU A 51 -5.38 5.59 0.87
C GLU A 51 -4.78 5.39 2.25
N LEU A 52 -4.78 4.14 2.68
CA LEU A 52 -4.34 3.74 3.99
C LEU A 52 -3.00 3.00 3.90
N GLY A 53 -2.50 2.51 5.01
CA GLY A 53 -1.26 1.77 5.03
C GLY A 53 -1.45 0.26 5.03
N GLY A 54 -0.50 -0.41 5.60
CA GLY A 54 -0.50 -1.85 5.79
C GLY A 54 0.91 -2.41 5.87
N LYS A 55 1.02 -3.69 6.24
CA LYS A 55 2.32 -4.37 6.31
C LYS A 55 2.66 -4.96 4.96
N SER A 56 3.34 -4.19 4.10
CA SER A 56 3.72 -4.57 2.74
C SER A 56 4.80 -5.66 2.73
N PRO A 57 4.46 -6.93 2.36
CA PRO A 57 5.40 -8.03 2.32
C PRO A 57 6.36 -7.92 1.14
N CYS A 58 7.59 -8.38 1.35
CA CYS A 58 8.58 -8.55 0.29
C CYS A 58 9.09 -10.01 0.32
N VAL A 59 8.70 -10.81 -0.66
CA VAL A 59 9.14 -12.21 -0.80
C VAL A 59 10.37 -12.27 -1.68
N VAL A 60 11.45 -12.92 -1.20
CA VAL A 60 12.67 -13.13 -1.98
C VAL A 60 12.88 -14.62 -2.18
N MET A 61 12.79 -15.06 -3.44
CA MET A 61 12.98 -16.46 -3.82
C MET A 61 14.46 -16.78 -4.04
N PRO A 62 14.90 -18.06 -3.89
CA PRO A 62 16.30 -18.45 -4.04
C PRO A 62 16.92 -18.17 -5.41
N ASP A 63 16.10 -18.11 -6.45
CA ASP A 63 16.49 -17.85 -7.85
C ASP A 63 16.62 -16.37 -8.21
N ALA A 64 16.27 -15.47 -7.27
CA ALA A 64 16.37 -14.01 -7.48
C ALA A 64 17.82 -13.56 -7.71
N ASP A 65 18.00 -12.48 -8.46
CA ASP A 65 19.27 -11.76 -8.54
C ASP A 65 19.50 -10.99 -7.24
N LEU A 66 20.24 -11.60 -6.29
CA LEU A 66 20.31 -11.06 -4.93
C LEU A 66 20.99 -9.70 -4.83
N LEU A 67 21.95 -9.37 -5.70
CA LEU A 67 22.61 -8.06 -5.67
C LEU A 67 21.61 -6.95 -6.06
N THR A 68 20.92 -7.14 -7.17
CA THR A 68 19.88 -6.21 -7.62
C THR A 68 18.72 -6.17 -6.63
N THR A 69 18.31 -7.32 -6.09
CA THR A 69 17.25 -7.43 -5.08
C THR A 69 17.57 -6.62 -3.82
N ALA A 70 18.78 -6.77 -3.28
CA ALA A 70 19.23 -6.04 -2.10
C ALA A 70 19.20 -4.52 -2.32
N ARG A 71 19.68 -4.04 -3.46
CA ARG A 71 19.65 -2.61 -3.81
C ARG A 71 18.21 -2.08 -3.91
N ARG A 72 17.30 -2.83 -4.56
CA ARG A 72 15.90 -2.43 -4.72
C ARG A 72 15.12 -2.46 -3.39
N ILE A 73 15.39 -3.44 -2.55
CA ILE A 73 14.80 -3.50 -1.20
C ILE A 73 15.35 -2.37 -0.33
N ALA A 74 16.67 -2.14 -0.31
CA ALA A 74 17.28 -1.06 0.47
C ALA A 74 16.75 0.32 0.02
N TRP A 75 16.66 0.57 -1.28
CA TRP A 75 16.07 1.78 -1.81
C TRP A 75 14.61 1.93 -1.40
N GLY A 76 13.76 0.93 -1.63
CA GLY A 76 12.35 1.00 -1.30
C GLY A 76 12.06 1.09 0.19
N LYS A 77 12.91 0.46 1.02
CA LYS A 77 12.74 0.50 2.48
C LYS A 77 13.25 1.79 3.10
N PHE A 78 14.40 2.30 2.63
CA PHE A 78 15.10 3.38 3.35
C PHE A 78 14.90 4.77 2.71
N THR A 79 14.29 4.86 1.54
CA THR A 79 13.80 6.14 0.99
C THR A 79 12.86 6.81 2.00
N ASN A 80 13.04 8.12 2.21
CA ASN A 80 12.30 8.91 3.20
C ASN A 80 12.35 8.32 4.63
N ALA A 81 13.48 7.67 5.00
CA ALA A 81 13.64 6.94 6.24
C ALA A 81 12.52 5.91 6.49
N GLY A 82 12.02 5.26 5.44
CA GLY A 82 10.98 4.24 5.50
C GLY A 82 9.57 4.77 5.79
N GLN A 83 9.37 6.07 5.83
CA GLN A 83 8.08 6.72 6.09
C GLN A 83 7.26 6.82 4.80
N THR A 84 6.96 5.67 4.20
CA THR A 84 6.23 5.53 2.94
C THR A 84 5.27 4.35 3.04
N CYS A 85 4.00 4.57 2.70
CA CYS A 85 2.91 3.57 2.85
C CYS A 85 3.10 2.29 2.03
N ILE A 86 3.96 2.34 1.01
CA ILE A 86 4.31 1.19 0.17
C ILE A 86 5.75 0.70 0.39
N ALA A 87 6.50 1.25 1.35
CA ALA A 87 7.82 0.72 1.68
C ALA A 87 7.70 -0.77 2.06
N PRO A 88 8.63 -1.65 1.64
CA PRO A 88 8.69 -3.01 2.15
C PRO A 88 8.68 -3.00 3.69
N ASP A 89 7.67 -3.61 4.29
CA ASP A 89 7.51 -3.57 5.75
C ASP A 89 8.23 -4.73 6.43
N TYR A 90 8.34 -5.86 5.75
CA TYR A 90 9.14 -7.02 6.15
C TYR A 90 9.54 -7.87 4.94
N VAL A 91 10.60 -8.67 5.09
CA VAL A 91 11.09 -9.62 4.08
C VAL A 91 10.78 -11.05 4.53
N LEU A 92 10.26 -11.87 3.60
CA LEU A 92 10.12 -13.32 3.73
C LEU A 92 11.11 -14.00 2.81
N VAL A 93 11.96 -14.87 3.36
CA VAL A 93 13.07 -15.48 2.62
C VAL A 93 13.44 -16.84 3.26
N ASP A 94 13.96 -17.79 2.47
CA ASP A 94 14.51 -19.01 3.04
C ASP A 94 15.83 -18.76 3.78
N ALA A 95 16.24 -19.73 4.61
CA ALA A 95 17.41 -19.57 5.49
C ALA A 95 18.73 -19.41 4.73
N GLU A 96 18.91 -20.08 3.60
CA GLU A 96 20.16 -20.00 2.82
C GLU A 96 20.23 -18.71 2.00
N THR A 97 19.13 -18.30 1.43
CA THR A 97 19.03 -17.01 0.73
C THR A 97 19.22 -15.84 1.70
N LYS A 98 18.67 -15.91 2.92
CA LYS A 98 18.89 -14.91 3.97
C LYS A 98 20.37 -14.67 4.25
N LYS A 99 21.16 -15.75 4.40
CA LYS A 99 22.61 -15.64 4.66
C LYS A 99 23.36 -14.85 3.59
N LYS A 100 22.91 -14.97 2.34
CA LYS A 100 23.49 -14.26 1.19
C LYS A 100 22.94 -12.83 1.04
N LEU A 101 21.67 -12.64 1.36
CA LEU A 101 20.97 -11.36 1.18
C LEU A 101 21.44 -10.30 2.21
N ILE A 102 21.64 -10.68 3.49
CA ILE A 102 22.01 -9.72 4.55
C ILE A 102 23.29 -8.95 4.23
N PRO A 103 24.41 -9.57 3.84
CA PRO A 103 25.63 -8.82 3.47
C PRO A 103 25.41 -7.87 2.28
N LEU A 104 24.58 -8.26 1.31
CA LEU A 104 24.26 -7.42 0.15
C LEU A 104 23.35 -6.24 0.52
N LEU A 105 22.46 -6.41 1.49
CA LEU A 105 21.68 -5.30 2.07
C LEU A 105 22.60 -4.30 2.78
N GLN A 106 23.57 -4.79 3.57
CA GLN A 106 24.58 -3.92 4.20
C GLN A 106 25.36 -3.13 3.14
N GLN A 107 25.85 -3.82 2.10
CA GLN A 107 26.55 -3.16 0.99
C GLN A 107 25.67 -2.09 0.34
N ALA A 108 24.41 -2.39 0.06
CA ALA A 108 23.49 -1.44 -0.56
C ALA A 108 23.22 -0.20 0.33
N VAL A 109 23.10 -0.39 1.65
CA VAL A 109 22.95 0.71 2.61
C VAL A 109 24.19 1.60 2.60
N THR A 110 25.39 1.01 2.66
CA THR A 110 26.66 1.76 2.61
C THR A 110 26.83 2.49 1.28
N GLU A 111 26.50 1.85 0.16
CA GLU A 111 26.54 2.49 -1.18
C GLU A 111 25.59 3.70 -1.27
N MET A 112 24.44 3.68 -0.63
CA MET A 112 23.42 4.74 -0.70
C MET A 112 23.67 5.89 0.28
N PHE A 113 24.10 5.56 1.49
CA PHE A 113 24.10 6.51 2.61
C PHE A 113 25.50 6.71 3.25
N GLY A 114 26.54 6.01 2.78
CA GLY A 114 27.88 6.06 3.36
C GLY A 114 28.04 5.13 4.57
N GLU A 115 29.22 5.18 5.17
CA GLU A 115 29.55 4.39 6.37
C GLU A 115 28.83 4.93 7.61
N ASP A 116 28.52 6.22 7.63
CA ASP A 116 27.76 6.89 8.67
C ASP A 116 26.48 7.53 8.07
N PRO A 117 25.36 6.81 8.05
CA PRO A 117 24.11 7.35 7.51
C PRO A 117 23.53 8.53 8.32
N GLU A 118 23.96 8.77 9.57
CA GLU A 118 23.53 9.93 10.34
C GLU A 118 24.06 11.23 9.73
N GLU A 119 25.28 11.21 9.22
CA GLU A 119 25.95 12.35 8.57
C GLU A 119 25.60 12.48 7.07
N SER A 120 24.80 11.55 6.53
CA SER A 120 24.45 11.55 5.11
C SER A 120 23.38 12.58 4.78
N ASP A 121 23.65 13.46 3.83
CA ASP A 121 22.66 14.38 3.25
C ASP A 121 21.54 13.65 2.46
N SER A 122 21.74 12.36 2.16
CA SER A 122 20.79 11.54 1.42
C SER A 122 19.84 10.74 2.31
N PHE A 123 20.01 10.78 3.65
CA PHE A 123 19.17 10.02 4.56
C PHE A 123 18.29 10.94 5.43
N GLY A 124 16.98 10.66 5.45
CA GLY A 124 15.97 11.46 6.15
C GLY A 124 15.97 11.27 7.67
N ARG A 125 15.09 12.01 8.33
CA ARG A 125 14.81 11.93 9.77
C ARG A 125 13.37 11.56 10.01
N ILE A 126 13.07 11.04 11.20
CA ILE A 126 11.69 10.75 11.60
C ILE A 126 10.94 12.06 11.82
N VAL A 127 9.75 12.17 11.26
CA VAL A 127 9.00 13.44 11.15
C VAL A 127 8.62 14.05 12.52
N SER A 128 8.43 13.23 13.57
CA SER A 128 8.00 13.71 14.89
C SER A 128 8.53 12.85 16.03
N ASP A 129 8.61 13.43 17.22
CA ASP A 129 9.05 12.75 18.44
C ASP A 129 8.17 11.55 18.77
N ARG A 130 6.84 11.69 18.64
CA ARG A 130 5.89 10.60 18.83
C ARG A 130 6.18 9.39 17.93
N HIS A 131 6.49 9.61 16.66
CA HIS A 131 6.84 8.52 15.74
C HIS A 131 8.22 7.96 16.04
N PHE A 132 9.19 8.79 16.40
CA PHE A 132 10.50 8.35 16.85
C PHE A 132 10.41 7.42 18.07
N GLU A 133 9.70 7.82 19.12
CA GLU A 133 9.50 7.01 20.33
C GLU A 133 8.82 5.69 20.05
N ARG A 134 7.83 5.68 19.15
CA ARG A 134 7.16 4.45 18.72
C ARG A 134 8.14 3.51 18.01
N LEU A 135 8.91 4.03 17.07
CA LEU A 135 9.89 3.25 16.30
C LEU A 135 11.04 2.74 17.17
N ALA A 136 11.55 3.56 18.10
CA ALA A 136 12.58 3.15 19.05
C ALA A 136 12.17 1.89 19.86
N LYS A 137 10.89 1.81 20.28
CA LYS A 137 10.36 0.61 20.96
C LYS A 137 10.30 -0.63 20.07
N LEU A 138 10.19 -0.48 18.75
CA LEU A 138 10.17 -1.60 17.82
C LEU A 138 11.55 -2.25 17.65
N MET A 139 12.63 -1.52 17.98
CA MET A 139 14.00 -2.04 17.89
C MET A 139 14.24 -3.26 18.78
N ASP A 140 13.52 -3.37 19.89
CA ASP A 140 13.63 -4.49 20.83
C ASP A 140 12.95 -5.78 20.31
N SER A 141 12.35 -5.74 19.12
CA SER A 141 11.61 -6.89 18.55
C SER A 141 12.49 -7.97 17.94
N GLY A 142 13.80 -7.74 17.81
CA GLY A 142 14.75 -8.69 17.22
C GLY A 142 16.19 -8.24 17.38
N GLU A 143 17.10 -8.96 16.73
CA GLU A 143 18.53 -8.66 16.71
C GLU A 143 18.85 -7.74 15.50
N ALA A 144 19.43 -6.57 15.75
CA ALA A 144 19.89 -5.69 14.70
C ALA A 144 21.21 -6.23 14.11
N VAL A 145 21.15 -6.72 12.87
CA VAL A 145 22.32 -7.22 12.12
C VAL A 145 22.89 -6.16 11.16
N ILE A 146 22.14 -5.09 10.91
CA ILE A 146 22.56 -3.87 10.20
C ILE A 146 21.97 -2.70 10.97
N GLY A 147 22.72 -1.61 11.13
CA GLY A 147 22.26 -0.40 11.79
C GLY A 147 22.04 -0.57 13.28
N GLY A 148 20.91 -0.11 13.78
CA GLY A 148 20.53 -0.20 15.19
C GLY A 148 20.80 1.06 16.00
N GLN A 149 21.55 2.04 15.46
CA GLN A 149 21.83 3.30 16.13
C GLN A 149 20.61 4.22 16.09
N ILE A 150 20.37 4.91 17.19
CA ILE A 150 19.30 5.91 17.29
C ILE A 150 19.85 7.18 17.97
N ASN A 151 19.35 8.33 17.55
CA ASN A 151 19.64 9.63 18.16
C ASN A 151 18.33 10.40 18.33
N ALA A 152 17.90 10.58 19.57
CA ALA A 152 16.64 11.24 19.88
C ALA A 152 16.65 12.74 19.58
N GLU A 153 17.80 13.40 19.72
CA GLU A 153 17.93 14.84 19.50
C GLU A 153 17.71 15.19 18.01
N SER A 154 18.31 14.40 17.11
CA SER A 154 18.16 14.56 15.66
C SER A 154 16.97 13.78 15.10
N LYS A 155 16.22 13.01 15.90
CA LYS A 155 15.19 12.05 15.47
C LYS A 155 15.71 11.04 14.44
N TYR A 156 16.97 10.67 14.58
CA TYR A 156 17.62 9.71 13.71
C TYR A 156 17.38 8.27 14.17
N ILE A 157 17.04 7.40 13.24
CA ILE A 157 17.06 5.94 13.38
C ILE A 157 17.82 5.41 12.17
N ALA A 158 18.91 4.71 12.39
CA ALA A 158 19.72 4.14 11.32
C ALA A 158 18.90 3.23 10.40
N PRO A 159 19.28 3.11 9.11
CA PRO A 159 18.80 2.01 8.26
C PRO A 159 19.07 0.68 8.96
N THR A 160 18.03 0.03 9.47
CA THR A 160 18.16 -1.12 10.39
C THR A 160 17.52 -2.36 9.80
N VAL A 161 18.25 -3.48 9.85
CA VAL A 161 17.71 -4.81 9.52
C VAL A 161 17.70 -5.66 10.78
N LEU A 162 16.52 -6.17 11.11
CA LEU A 162 16.31 -7.06 12.26
C LEU A 162 16.17 -8.52 11.83
N THR A 163 16.78 -9.42 12.60
CA THR A 163 16.60 -10.87 12.48
C THR A 163 16.14 -11.46 13.80
N GLY A 164 15.72 -12.75 13.79
CA GLY A 164 15.19 -13.39 15.00
C GLY A 164 13.86 -12.81 15.49
N VAL A 165 13.16 -12.07 14.63
CA VAL A 165 11.87 -11.45 14.96
C VAL A 165 10.80 -12.52 15.08
N SER A 166 10.08 -12.53 16.22
CA SER A 166 8.88 -13.36 16.38
C SER A 166 7.70 -12.77 15.61
N VAL A 167 6.87 -13.64 15.04
CA VAL A 167 5.63 -13.23 14.34
C VAL A 167 4.63 -12.53 15.27
N ASP A 168 4.69 -12.79 16.57
CA ASP A 168 3.84 -12.19 17.58
C ASP A 168 4.43 -10.91 18.19
N SER A 169 5.64 -10.50 17.76
CA SER A 169 6.30 -9.30 18.28
C SER A 169 5.60 -8.01 17.87
N LEU A 170 5.83 -6.95 18.62
CA LEU A 170 5.20 -5.64 18.41
C LEU A 170 5.41 -5.11 16.99
N ILE A 171 6.61 -5.31 16.41
CA ILE A 171 6.94 -4.84 15.06
C ILE A 171 6.12 -5.54 13.97
N MET A 172 5.55 -6.70 14.26
CA MET A 172 4.73 -7.45 13.30
C MET A 172 3.23 -7.15 13.41
N GLN A 173 2.78 -6.37 14.39
CA GLN A 173 1.37 -6.07 14.60
C GLN A 173 0.85 -4.95 13.70
N ASP A 174 1.58 -3.83 13.65
CA ASP A 174 1.20 -2.65 12.88
C ASP A 174 2.24 -2.31 11.80
N GLU A 175 1.86 -1.43 10.86
CA GLU A 175 2.77 -0.84 9.87
C GLU A 175 3.94 -0.14 10.57
N ILE A 176 5.16 -0.44 10.14
CA ILE A 176 6.37 0.11 10.77
C ILE A 176 6.48 1.61 10.47
N PHE A 177 6.32 2.02 9.22
CA PHE A 177 6.44 3.40 8.75
C PHE A 177 7.72 4.07 9.29
N GLY A 178 8.84 3.40 9.05
CA GLY A 178 10.17 3.79 9.55
C GLY A 178 11.27 2.89 9.00
N PRO A 179 12.56 3.21 9.26
CA PRO A 179 13.71 2.58 8.62
C PRO A 179 14.14 1.27 9.30
N ILE A 180 13.18 0.43 9.68
CA ILE A 180 13.43 -0.85 10.34
C ILE A 180 12.83 -1.96 9.47
N LEU A 181 13.66 -2.93 9.06
CA LEU A 181 13.28 -4.03 8.17
C LEU A 181 13.46 -5.38 8.87
N PRO A 182 12.38 -6.00 9.35
CA PRO A 182 12.41 -7.40 9.79
C PRO A 182 12.64 -8.35 8.62
N VAL A 183 13.52 -9.34 8.80
CA VAL A 183 13.76 -10.43 7.85
C VAL A 183 13.38 -11.75 8.53
N LEU A 184 12.27 -12.34 8.08
CA LEU A 184 11.71 -13.58 8.61
C LEU A 184 12.04 -14.75 7.68
N ILE A 185 12.24 -15.94 8.30
CA ILE A 185 12.48 -17.17 7.56
C ILE A 185 11.17 -17.87 7.26
N VAL A 186 11.02 -18.30 6.00
CA VAL A 186 9.95 -19.16 5.52
C VAL A 186 10.55 -20.31 4.72
N ASP A 187 9.88 -21.46 4.72
CA ASP A 187 10.41 -22.66 4.07
C ASP A 187 10.32 -22.57 2.53
N ASP A 188 9.23 -21.97 2.03
CA ASP A 188 8.93 -21.90 0.61
C ASP A 188 7.91 -20.78 0.28
N LEU A 189 7.60 -20.63 -1.01
CA LEU A 189 6.60 -19.67 -1.49
C LEU A 189 5.21 -19.91 -0.88
N GLU A 190 4.79 -21.15 -0.70
CA GLU A 190 3.48 -21.46 -0.14
C GLU A 190 3.40 -21.06 1.34
N ALA A 191 4.48 -21.22 2.09
CA ALA A 191 4.58 -20.73 3.46
C ALA A 191 4.51 -19.21 3.51
N ALA A 192 5.24 -18.50 2.61
CA ALA A 192 5.16 -17.06 2.47
C ALA A 192 3.73 -16.58 2.14
N ILE A 193 3.07 -17.22 1.17
CA ILE A 193 1.70 -16.91 0.79
C ILE A 193 0.72 -17.14 1.96
N ARG A 194 0.87 -18.25 2.70
CA ARG A 194 0.02 -18.51 3.88
C ARG A 194 0.21 -17.44 4.94
N PHE A 195 1.47 -17.06 5.21
CA PHE A 195 1.80 -16.01 6.17
C PHE A 195 1.14 -14.67 5.80
N ILE A 196 1.29 -14.22 4.56
CA ILE A 196 0.70 -12.97 4.06
C ILE A 196 -0.83 -13.01 4.16
N ARG A 197 -1.44 -14.12 3.79
CA ARG A 197 -2.91 -14.27 3.80
C ARG A 197 -3.54 -14.38 5.19
N ALA A 198 -2.75 -14.68 6.20
CA ALA A 198 -3.21 -14.69 7.59
C ALA A 198 -3.38 -13.28 8.18
N SER A 199 -2.81 -12.26 7.51
CA SER A 199 -2.88 -10.86 7.92
C SER A 199 -3.84 -10.06 7.03
N ASP A 200 -4.06 -8.79 7.39
CA ASP A 200 -4.80 -7.82 6.60
C ASP A 200 -4.17 -7.64 5.21
N LYS A 201 -5.03 -7.34 4.22
CA LYS A 201 -4.58 -7.08 2.85
C LYS A 201 -3.75 -5.79 2.80
N PRO A 202 -2.47 -5.87 2.40
CA PRO A 202 -1.58 -4.71 2.39
C PRO A 202 -1.85 -3.79 1.19
N LEU A 203 -1.38 -2.55 1.27
CA LEU A 203 -1.41 -1.61 0.16
C LEU A 203 -0.48 -2.06 -0.98
N ALA A 204 0.70 -2.60 -0.65
CA ALA A 204 1.62 -3.16 -1.63
C ALA A 204 2.12 -4.55 -1.24
N ALA A 205 2.51 -5.36 -2.25
CA ALA A 205 3.18 -6.64 -2.06
C ALA A 205 4.25 -6.84 -3.15
N TYR A 206 5.37 -7.43 -2.76
CA TYR A 206 6.57 -7.56 -3.61
C TYR A 206 7.02 -9.01 -3.68
N ILE A 207 7.48 -9.42 -4.86
CA ILE A 207 8.15 -10.72 -5.06
C ILE A 207 9.36 -10.54 -5.96
N PHE A 208 10.48 -11.16 -5.57
CA PHE A 208 11.71 -11.25 -6.36
C PHE A 208 11.94 -12.70 -6.75
N THR A 209 11.86 -13.00 -8.04
CA THR A 209 12.03 -14.35 -8.62
C THR A 209 12.29 -14.27 -10.13
N LYS A 210 12.94 -15.28 -10.68
CA LYS A 210 13.04 -15.52 -12.13
C LYS A 210 12.06 -16.60 -12.60
N ASP A 211 11.43 -17.33 -11.66
CA ASP A 211 10.45 -18.37 -11.97
C ASP A 211 9.07 -17.75 -12.23
N THR A 212 8.64 -17.79 -13.48
CA THR A 212 7.33 -17.28 -13.91
C THR A 212 6.14 -18.04 -13.29
N ASN A 213 6.32 -19.30 -12.86
CA ASN A 213 5.27 -20.04 -12.15
C ASN A 213 5.14 -19.54 -10.71
N ALA A 214 6.25 -19.25 -10.03
CA ALA A 214 6.27 -18.64 -8.71
C ALA A 214 5.61 -17.25 -8.75
N GLU A 215 5.99 -16.42 -9.73
CA GLU A 215 5.35 -15.12 -10.00
C GLU A 215 3.83 -15.27 -10.18
N ALA A 216 3.38 -16.07 -11.14
CA ALA A 216 1.96 -16.29 -11.42
C ALA A 216 1.20 -16.81 -10.19
N ARG A 217 1.83 -17.69 -9.41
CA ARG A 217 1.28 -18.22 -8.17
C ARG A 217 1.09 -17.15 -7.12
N PHE A 218 2.11 -16.30 -6.90
CA PHE A 218 2.06 -15.17 -5.98
C PHE A 218 0.95 -14.19 -6.38
N LEU A 219 0.96 -13.70 -7.62
CA LEU A 219 -0.03 -12.78 -8.15
C LEU A 219 -1.48 -13.29 -8.01
N LYS A 220 -1.69 -14.59 -8.20
CA LYS A 220 -3.02 -15.21 -8.07
C LYS A 220 -3.48 -15.35 -6.62
N LYS A 221 -2.56 -15.53 -5.67
CA LYS A 221 -2.89 -15.95 -4.29
C LYS A 221 -2.78 -14.83 -3.26
N VAL A 222 -1.98 -13.80 -3.51
CA VAL A 222 -1.82 -12.66 -2.63
C VAL A 222 -2.76 -11.54 -3.08
N SER A 223 -3.69 -11.16 -2.20
CA SER A 223 -4.58 -10.01 -2.43
C SER A 223 -3.98 -8.78 -1.77
N CYS A 224 -3.71 -7.76 -2.55
CA CYS A 224 -3.14 -6.48 -2.10
C CYS A 224 -3.65 -5.36 -3.01
N GLY A 225 -3.38 -4.12 -2.65
CA GLY A 225 -3.70 -2.97 -3.50
C GLY A 225 -2.86 -2.95 -4.78
N ASN A 226 -1.55 -3.07 -4.63
CA ASN A 226 -0.58 -2.98 -5.72
C ASN A 226 0.47 -4.08 -5.61
N THR A 227 1.05 -4.52 -6.73
CA THR A 227 2.14 -5.50 -6.73
C THR A 227 3.25 -5.08 -7.66
N CYS A 228 4.50 -5.29 -7.22
CA CYS A 228 5.66 -5.18 -8.09
C CYS A 228 6.44 -6.50 -8.09
N VAL A 229 6.81 -6.96 -9.27
CA VAL A 229 7.66 -8.13 -9.47
C VAL A 229 9.07 -7.65 -9.77
N ASN A 230 10.04 -8.19 -9.03
CA ASN A 230 11.45 -7.87 -9.16
C ASN A 230 11.81 -6.39 -8.94
N ASP A 231 10.92 -5.60 -8.30
CA ASP A 231 11.20 -4.24 -7.86
C ASP A 231 10.35 -3.87 -6.64
N THR A 232 10.53 -2.65 -6.14
CA THR A 232 9.74 -2.06 -5.06
C THR A 232 9.26 -0.67 -5.49
N MET A 233 8.06 -0.27 -5.07
CA MET A 233 7.47 1.07 -5.21
C MET A 233 7.31 1.62 -6.64
N MET A 234 8.01 1.10 -7.65
CA MET A 234 8.11 1.68 -9.00
C MET A 234 6.76 1.79 -9.74
N PHE A 235 5.74 1.03 -9.35
CA PHE A 235 4.40 1.18 -9.93
C PHE A 235 3.80 2.58 -9.70
N MET A 236 4.26 3.32 -8.68
CA MET A 236 3.85 4.71 -8.45
C MET A 236 4.31 5.68 -9.55
N MET A 237 5.36 5.33 -10.29
CA MET A 237 5.93 6.17 -11.36
C MET A 237 5.26 5.92 -12.71
N VAL A 238 4.26 5.04 -12.74
CA VAL A 238 3.55 4.65 -13.97
C VAL A 238 2.11 5.17 -13.89
N ASP A 239 1.86 6.30 -14.52
CA ASP A 239 0.58 7.02 -14.44
C ASP A 239 -0.61 6.20 -14.98
N GLU A 240 -0.37 5.23 -15.85
CA GLU A 240 -1.40 4.35 -16.43
C GLU A 240 -1.86 3.26 -15.48
N LEU A 241 -1.13 3.01 -14.38
CA LEU A 241 -1.53 2.02 -13.39
C LEU A 241 -2.44 2.65 -12.33
N PRO A 242 -3.58 2.00 -12.00
CA PRO A 242 -4.40 2.45 -10.87
C PRO A 242 -3.64 2.25 -9.57
N PHE A 243 -3.53 3.31 -8.77
CA PHE A 243 -2.97 3.23 -7.43
C PHE A 243 -4.10 3.25 -6.40
N GLY A 244 -4.11 2.30 -5.48
CA GLY A 244 -5.13 2.24 -4.42
C GLY A 244 -5.04 0.98 -3.58
N GLY A 245 -5.68 1.01 -2.41
CA GLY A 245 -5.74 -0.08 -1.45
C GLY A 245 -6.95 -1.01 -1.65
N VAL A 246 -7.00 -2.08 -0.85
CA VAL A 246 -8.11 -3.02 -0.81
C VAL A 246 -8.44 -3.42 0.63
N GLY A 247 -9.70 -3.24 1.05
CA GLY A 247 -10.14 -3.55 2.42
C GLY A 247 -9.43 -2.69 3.46
N PRO A 248 -8.67 -3.27 4.43
CA PRO A 248 -7.97 -2.50 5.45
C PRO A 248 -6.93 -1.51 4.93
N SER A 249 -6.36 -1.73 3.74
CA SER A 249 -5.40 -0.82 3.11
C SER A 249 -6.04 0.31 2.30
N GLY A 250 -7.36 0.31 2.12
CA GLY A 250 -8.06 1.41 1.46
C GLY A 250 -9.21 0.98 0.57
N MET A 251 -9.78 1.97 -0.15
CA MET A 251 -10.82 1.77 -1.15
C MET A 251 -10.75 2.88 -2.20
N GLY A 252 -11.18 2.52 -3.41
CA GLY A 252 -10.98 3.37 -4.58
C GLY A 252 -9.56 3.29 -5.10
N ASN A 253 -9.32 3.96 -6.19
CA ASN A 253 -8.00 4.09 -6.80
C ASN A 253 -7.91 5.42 -7.55
N TYR A 254 -6.69 5.86 -7.79
CA TYR A 254 -6.40 7.07 -8.55
C TYR A 254 -5.12 6.89 -9.36
N SER A 255 -4.64 7.90 -9.97
CA SER A 255 -3.56 8.03 -10.95
C SER A 255 -4.09 8.08 -12.38
N GLY A 256 -3.54 8.96 -13.20
CA GLY A 256 -3.90 9.13 -14.60
C GLY A 256 -5.40 9.13 -14.89
N GLU A 257 -5.83 8.33 -15.86
CA GLU A 257 -7.25 8.20 -16.25
C GLU A 257 -8.13 7.63 -15.11
N HIS A 258 -7.56 6.76 -14.26
CA HIS A 258 -8.30 6.20 -13.12
C HIS A 258 -8.66 7.28 -12.11
N GLY A 259 -7.75 8.21 -11.84
CA GLY A 259 -8.03 9.37 -10.98
C GLY A 259 -9.11 10.27 -11.56
N PHE A 260 -9.01 10.58 -12.86
CA PHE A 260 -10.06 11.34 -13.53
C PHE A 260 -11.43 10.68 -13.42
N SER A 261 -11.50 9.37 -13.65
CA SER A 261 -12.76 8.60 -13.54
C SER A 261 -13.30 8.56 -12.11
N THR A 262 -12.41 8.39 -11.11
CA THR A 262 -12.78 8.32 -9.69
C THR A 262 -13.41 9.63 -9.19
N PHE A 263 -12.86 10.78 -9.62
CA PHE A 263 -13.36 12.11 -9.22
C PHE A 263 -14.38 12.71 -10.20
N SER A 264 -14.92 11.89 -11.13
CA SER A 264 -15.90 12.31 -12.12
C SER A 264 -17.16 11.47 -12.03
N HIS A 265 -18.33 12.07 -12.26
CA HIS A 265 -19.57 11.33 -12.35
C HIS A 265 -19.89 10.93 -13.80
N MET A 266 -19.96 9.64 -14.05
CA MET A 266 -20.34 9.08 -15.36
C MET A 266 -21.86 9.09 -15.52
N LYS A 267 -22.40 10.13 -16.17
CA LYS A 267 -23.83 10.28 -16.41
C LYS A 267 -24.26 9.52 -17.66
N ALA A 268 -25.12 8.54 -17.49
CA ALA A 268 -25.72 7.86 -18.63
C ALA A 268 -26.72 8.78 -19.35
N VAL A 269 -26.53 8.98 -20.65
CA VAL A 269 -27.45 9.76 -21.49
C VAL A 269 -27.91 8.91 -22.68
N MET A 270 -29.21 8.60 -22.73
CA MET A 270 -29.82 7.92 -23.86
C MET A 270 -30.63 8.93 -24.67
N LYS A 271 -30.28 9.11 -25.94
CA LYS A 271 -31.11 9.83 -26.92
C LYS A 271 -31.85 8.84 -27.81
N ARG A 272 -33.14 8.96 -27.88
CA ARG A 272 -33.99 8.11 -28.73
C ARG A 272 -34.82 8.96 -29.69
N GLY A 273 -34.95 8.51 -30.93
CA GLY A 273 -35.89 9.10 -31.87
C GLY A 273 -37.33 8.78 -31.48
N TRP A 274 -38.26 9.54 -32.06
CA TRP A 274 -39.70 9.35 -31.83
C TRP A 274 -40.25 8.07 -32.47
N TRP A 275 -39.58 7.58 -33.49
CA TRP A 275 -39.98 6.37 -34.24
C TRP A 275 -38.78 5.44 -34.44
N PRO A 276 -38.98 4.10 -34.41
CA PRO A 276 -40.24 3.40 -34.10
C PRO A 276 -40.54 3.42 -32.59
N ASP A 277 -41.81 3.59 -32.27
CA ASP A 277 -42.29 3.42 -30.91
C ASP A 277 -42.92 2.04 -30.74
N VAL A 278 -42.30 1.21 -29.89
CA VAL A 278 -42.65 -0.22 -29.81
C VAL A 278 -43.80 -0.40 -28.82
N ALA A 279 -44.99 -0.66 -29.32
CA ALA A 279 -46.21 -0.85 -28.53
C ALA A 279 -46.10 -1.99 -27.50
N LEU A 280 -45.13 -2.89 -27.65
CA LEU A 280 -44.85 -3.99 -26.72
C LEU A 280 -44.48 -3.50 -25.31
N ARG A 281 -43.91 -2.30 -25.19
CA ARG A 281 -43.46 -1.69 -23.90
C ARG A 281 -44.60 -1.09 -23.07
N TYR A 282 -45.77 -0.87 -23.67
CA TYR A 282 -46.89 -0.18 -23.03
C TYR A 282 -47.97 -1.16 -22.56
N ALA A 283 -48.69 -0.82 -21.50
CA ALA A 283 -49.91 -1.52 -21.09
C ALA A 283 -51.01 -1.34 -22.14
N PRO A 284 -51.99 -2.26 -22.19
CA PRO A 284 -52.15 -3.48 -21.41
C PRO A 284 -51.16 -4.57 -21.80
N PHE A 285 -50.66 -5.31 -20.81
CA PHE A 285 -49.75 -6.43 -21.00
C PHE A 285 -50.57 -7.73 -21.21
N THR A 286 -50.80 -8.05 -22.46
CA THR A 286 -51.55 -9.26 -22.86
C THR A 286 -50.63 -10.50 -22.93
N GLU A 287 -51.24 -11.71 -22.88
CA GLU A 287 -50.52 -12.96 -23.06
C GLU A 287 -49.67 -12.99 -24.36
N GLY A 288 -50.16 -12.37 -25.43
CA GLY A 288 -49.43 -12.24 -26.70
C GLY A 288 -48.15 -11.42 -26.55
N LYS A 289 -48.22 -10.30 -25.83
CA LYS A 289 -47.02 -9.47 -25.52
C LYS A 289 -46.01 -10.22 -24.66
N PHE A 290 -46.46 -10.97 -23.68
CA PHE A 290 -45.56 -11.79 -22.86
C PHE A 290 -44.89 -12.91 -23.68
N LYS A 291 -45.62 -13.57 -24.60
CA LYS A 291 -45.02 -14.56 -25.49
C LYS A 291 -43.94 -13.93 -26.41
N MET A 292 -44.18 -12.71 -26.87
CA MET A 292 -43.20 -11.97 -27.68
C MET A 292 -41.94 -11.57 -26.87
N LEU A 293 -42.10 -11.04 -25.64
CA LEU A 293 -41.00 -10.69 -24.78
C LEU A 293 -40.12 -11.87 -24.38
N ARG A 294 -40.74 -13.06 -24.17
CA ARG A 294 -40.01 -14.30 -23.88
C ARG A 294 -39.13 -14.78 -25.04
N LYS A 295 -39.46 -14.42 -26.29
CA LYS A 295 -38.67 -14.77 -27.49
C LYS A 295 -37.49 -13.81 -27.73
N LEU A 296 -37.47 -12.63 -27.06
CA LEU A 296 -36.40 -11.62 -27.17
C LEU A 296 -35.31 -11.80 -26.09
N ARG A 297 -35.44 -12.78 -25.24
CA ARG A 297 -34.41 -13.27 -24.29
C ARG A 297 -33.69 -14.47 -24.93
#